data_023457a618cb61e94f8a8eb7452e43d0
#
_entry.id   023457a618cb61e94f8a8eb7452e43d0
#
_cell.length_a   1.000
_cell.length_b   1.000
_cell.length_c   1.000
_cell.angle_alpha   90.00
_cell.angle_beta   90.00
_cell.angle_gamma   90.00
#
_symmetry.space_group_name_H-M   'P 1'
#
loop_
_entity.id
_entity.type
_entity.pdbx_description
1 polymer ?
#
loop_
_entity_poly.entity_id
_entity_poly.type
_entity_poly.pdbx_seq_one_letter_code
_entity_poly.pdbx_strand_id
1 'polypeptide(L)'
;MKKTITTILVSMAWIIGFSQGSPDYGGGLKFNLNEDGSKYMRVIMWNQIWVRSTQLNPGTMVGDEPTSSSTDIGSRRLRLLAYAQITKRYMILTHIGINNQTFNSGGAAGATGTGGYGAGKKPGLFFHDAWNEYAVVLPQADKKFSLTIGGGLHYYMGLSRETMASTLNFLTIDAPIFNWPLIENSDQFARQAGIFAKGKYGKFEYRVSYNKPFATNSAPVPNTGVAVDNSGNTEWSKAGYFEFQFLDQESNVLPFKVGSYLGTKRVFNLGAGFYTAPDATRSSLNGTINKHDIVLLSGDVFVDMPLGSKEKKMALTAYSVFYKYDFGPNYLRNIGIMDYGVADPNFTGNTALAGAGNRQPTIGTGNIWYTQAGFLLPNTNEKPKIRIQPFGALTYKDFEALPESSTQFDVGANFFLDGHHAKITTQYSTRPIYTAAAGKDGSRGEFIVQLQIYL
;
A
#
# COMPACT_ATOMS: atom_id res chain seq x y z
N MET A 1 6.00 -30.02 -46.07
CA MET A 1 5.46 -29.68 -44.76
C MET A 1 6.52 -29.44 -43.66
N LYS A 2 7.71 -30.04 -43.65
CA LYS A 2 8.76 -29.80 -42.62
C LYS A 2 9.48 -28.44 -42.71
N LYS A 3 9.55 -27.81 -43.86
CA LYS A 3 10.23 -26.49 -44.03
C LYS A 3 9.39 -25.29 -43.55
N THR A 4 8.07 -25.40 -43.57
CA THR A 4 7.16 -24.31 -43.14
C THR A 4 7.08 -24.16 -41.62
N ILE A 5 7.23 -25.28 -40.89
CA ILE A 5 7.20 -25.26 -39.40
C ILE A 5 8.48 -24.65 -38.83
N THR A 6 9.63 -24.88 -39.49
CA THR A 6 10.92 -24.28 -39.05
C THR A 6 10.96 -22.79 -39.26
N THR A 7 10.30 -22.25 -40.26
CA THR A 7 10.25 -20.78 -40.52
C THR A 7 9.35 -20.06 -39.50
N ILE A 8 8.26 -20.71 -39.03
CA ILE A 8 7.40 -20.14 -37.99
C ILE A 8 8.09 -20.13 -36.60
N LEU A 9 8.89 -21.15 -36.30
CA LEU A 9 9.67 -21.21 -35.06
C LEU A 9 10.86 -20.25 -35.03
N VAL A 10 11.44 -19.91 -36.16
CA VAL A 10 12.54 -18.94 -36.26
C VAL A 10 12.03 -17.49 -36.25
N SER A 11 10.81 -17.24 -36.76
CA SER A 11 10.20 -15.89 -36.67
C SER A 11 9.68 -15.53 -35.28
N MET A 12 9.48 -16.48 -34.37
CA MET A 12 9.17 -16.21 -32.97
C MET A 12 10.38 -15.86 -32.09
N ALA A 13 11.62 -16.08 -32.59
CA ALA A 13 12.84 -15.87 -31.80
C ALA A 13 13.41 -14.42 -31.87
N TRP A 14 12.77 -13.49 -32.58
CA TRP A 14 13.26 -12.11 -32.77
C TRP A 14 12.36 -11.02 -32.19
N ILE A 15 11.49 -11.35 -31.24
CA ILE A 15 10.81 -10.32 -30.44
C ILE A 15 11.62 -10.10 -29.14
N ILE A 16 12.86 -9.62 -29.28
CA ILE A 16 13.51 -8.88 -28.20
C ILE A 16 12.95 -7.47 -28.27
N GLY A 17 11.69 -7.32 -27.82
CA GLY A 17 11.09 -6.01 -27.66
C GLY A 17 11.79 -5.27 -26.54
N PHE A 18 12.49 -4.17 -26.86
CA PHE A 18 12.90 -3.22 -25.84
C PHE A 18 11.66 -2.75 -25.10
N SER A 19 11.58 -3.05 -23.81
CA SER A 19 10.50 -2.65 -22.92
C SER A 19 10.45 -1.12 -22.82
N GLN A 20 9.50 -0.48 -23.52
CA GLN A 20 9.17 0.93 -23.37
C GLN A 20 8.00 1.08 -22.37
N GLY A 21 8.00 0.37 -21.28
CA GLY A 21 7.08 0.60 -20.15
C GLY A 21 7.78 1.43 -19.08
N SER A 22 7.18 1.55 -17.90
CA SER A 22 7.92 2.05 -16.75
C SER A 22 9.13 1.15 -16.53
N PRO A 23 10.36 1.66 -16.60
CA PRO A 23 11.57 0.84 -16.47
C PRO A 23 11.70 0.21 -15.08
N ASP A 24 10.92 0.69 -14.12
CA ASP A 24 10.97 0.27 -12.73
C ASP A 24 10.24 -1.07 -12.48
N TYR A 25 9.46 -1.56 -13.47
CA TYR A 25 8.66 -2.79 -13.35
C TYR A 25 9.11 -3.90 -14.30
N GLY A 26 10.36 -3.92 -14.71
CA GLY A 26 10.90 -4.94 -15.59
C GLY A 26 10.23 -5.01 -16.97
N GLY A 27 10.42 -6.09 -17.68
CA GLY A 27 9.89 -6.29 -19.03
C GLY A 27 8.38 -6.39 -19.10
N GLY A 28 7.76 -7.24 -18.29
CA GLY A 28 6.33 -7.52 -18.30
C GLY A 28 5.80 -7.95 -19.67
N LEU A 29 4.50 -8.14 -19.77
CA LEU A 29 3.82 -8.42 -21.02
C LEU A 29 3.45 -7.12 -21.75
N LYS A 30 4.12 -6.83 -22.85
CA LYS A 30 3.91 -5.61 -23.66
C LYS A 30 3.52 -5.98 -25.09
N PHE A 31 2.47 -5.31 -25.58
CA PHE A 31 1.99 -5.42 -26.95
C PHE A 31 2.16 -4.06 -27.63
N ASN A 32 2.95 -3.98 -28.71
CA ASN A 32 2.98 -2.79 -29.54
C ASN A 32 1.72 -2.76 -30.40
N LEU A 33 1.06 -1.59 -30.43
CA LEU A 33 -0.16 -1.33 -31.22
C LEU A 33 0.16 -0.66 -32.57
N ASN A 34 1.43 -0.29 -32.78
CA ASN A 34 1.96 0.24 -34.04
C ASN A 34 3.44 -0.15 -34.20
N GLU A 35 3.97 0.00 -35.41
CA GLU A 35 5.31 -0.45 -35.77
C GLU A 35 6.44 0.27 -35.01
N ASP A 36 6.29 1.57 -34.77
CA ASP A 36 7.30 2.38 -34.07
C ASP A 36 7.26 2.22 -32.53
N GLY A 37 6.33 1.41 -31.99
CA GLY A 37 6.18 1.16 -30.57
C GLY A 37 5.74 2.36 -29.74
N SER A 38 5.33 3.47 -30.37
CA SER A 38 4.84 4.66 -29.67
C SER A 38 3.43 4.49 -29.08
N LYS A 39 2.68 3.52 -29.61
CA LYS A 39 1.40 3.06 -29.09
C LYS A 39 1.56 1.62 -28.60
N TYR A 40 1.21 1.36 -27.36
CA TYR A 40 1.37 0.03 -26.76
C TYR A 40 0.37 -0.19 -25.64
N MET A 41 0.09 -1.45 -25.36
CA MET A 41 -0.57 -1.90 -24.15
C MET A 41 0.40 -2.74 -23.33
N ARG A 42 0.38 -2.55 -22.02
CA ARG A 42 1.14 -3.36 -21.08
C ARG A 42 0.22 -3.95 -20.03
N VAL A 43 0.47 -5.21 -19.69
CA VAL A 43 -0.24 -5.92 -18.64
C VAL A 43 0.77 -6.34 -17.58
N ILE A 44 0.45 -6.09 -16.33
CA ILE A 44 1.18 -6.55 -15.13
C ILE A 44 0.18 -7.36 -14.31
N MET A 45 0.53 -8.60 -14.01
CA MET A 45 -0.29 -9.48 -13.19
C MET A 45 0.54 -9.99 -12.02
N TRP A 46 -0.05 -10.04 -10.83
CA TRP A 46 0.66 -10.58 -9.66
C TRP A 46 -0.25 -11.30 -8.69
N ASN A 47 0.38 -12.20 -7.95
CA ASN A 47 -0.23 -12.93 -6.86
C ASN A 47 0.67 -12.88 -5.63
N GLN A 48 0.07 -12.61 -4.47
CA GLN A 48 0.70 -12.64 -3.16
C GLN A 48 -0.11 -13.55 -2.24
N ILE A 49 0.47 -14.67 -1.87
CA ILE A 49 -0.13 -15.65 -0.95
C ILE A 49 0.58 -15.55 0.38
N TRP A 50 -0.19 -15.47 1.47
CA TRP A 50 0.30 -15.48 2.84
C TRP A 50 -0.03 -16.82 3.52
N VAL A 51 0.98 -17.36 4.19
CA VAL A 51 0.81 -18.35 5.25
C VAL A 51 1.21 -17.65 6.53
N ARG A 52 0.33 -17.63 7.54
CA ARG A 52 0.55 -16.86 8.76
C ARG A 52 0.17 -17.62 10.01
N SER A 53 0.84 -17.29 11.11
CA SER A 53 0.50 -17.68 12.48
C SER A 53 0.33 -16.40 13.27
N THR A 54 -0.87 -16.18 13.81
CA THR A 54 -1.27 -14.92 14.44
C THR A 54 -1.73 -15.18 15.86
N GLN A 55 -1.17 -14.47 16.84
CA GLN A 55 -1.75 -14.38 18.17
C GLN A 55 -2.94 -13.42 18.13
N LEU A 56 -4.09 -13.84 18.63
CA LEU A 56 -5.33 -13.08 18.64
C LEU A 56 -5.47 -12.22 19.90
N ASN A 57 -6.31 -11.20 19.80
CA ASN A 57 -6.62 -10.33 20.94
C ASN A 57 -7.37 -11.09 22.04
N PRO A 58 -7.22 -10.68 23.32
CA PRO A 58 -8.01 -11.24 24.41
C PRO A 58 -9.52 -11.16 24.15
N GLY A 59 -10.25 -12.22 24.47
CA GLY A 59 -11.68 -12.31 24.24
C GLY A 59 -12.05 -12.58 22.77
N THR A 60 -11.18 -13.21 21.99
CA THR A 60 -11.47 -13.65 20.62
C THR A 60 -11.99 -15.08 20.60
N MET A 61 -13.02 -15.30 19.80
CA MET A 61 -13.58 -16.59 19.43
C MET A 61 -13.50 -16.79 17.91
N VAL A 62 -13.07 -17.97 17.47
CA VAL A 62 -13.03 -18.37 16.05
C VAL A 62 -13.92 -19.59 15.87
N GLY A 63 -14.91 -19.49 14.99
CA GLY A 63 -16.04 -20.42 15.03
C GLY A 63 -16.80 -20.25 16.35
N ASP A 64 -17.04 -21.34 17.05
CA ASP A 64 -17.72 -21.34 18.38
C ASP A 64 -16.74 -21.57 19.51
N GLU A 65 -15.42 -21.44 19.30
CA GLU A 65 -14.38 -21.76 20.28
C GLU A 65 -13.54 -20.55 20.66
N PRO A 66 -13.32 -20.27 21.98
CA PRO A 66 -12.37 -19.28 22.45
C PRO A 66 -10.96 -19.58 21.93
N THR A 67 -10.31 -18.60 21.32
CA THR A 67 -9.08 -18.83 20.58
C THR A 67 -8.06 -17.72 20.82
N SER A 68 -6.86 -18.07 21.29
CA SER A 68 -5.76 -17.13 21.55
C SER A 68 -4.76 -16.99 20.39
N SER A 69 -4.72 -17.96 19.46
CA SER A 69 -3.86 -17.95 18.30
C SER A 69 -4.45 -18.78 17.17
N SER A 70 -4.10 -18.47 15.95
CA SER A 70 -4.57 -19.24 14.79
C SER A 70 -3.55 -19.23 13.67
N THR A 71 -3.64 -20.24 12.80
CA THR A 71 -2.90 -20.30 11.54
C THR A 71 -3.87 -20.18 10.38
N ASP A 72 -3.43 -19.49 9.31
CA ASP A 72 -4.24 -19.26 8.13
C ASP A 72 -3.37 -19.28 6.87
N ILE A 73 -3.98 -19.63 5.75
CA ILE A 73 -3.46 -19.38 4.42
C ILE A 73 -4.43 -18.45 3.70
N GLY A 74 -3.93 -17.43 3.02
CA GLY A 74 -4.83 -16.50 2.35
C GLY A 74 -4.20 -15.83 1.14
N SER A 75 -5.05 -15.34 0.25
CA SER A 75 -4.63 -14.48 -0.84
C SER A 75 -4.61 -13.04 -0.36
N ARG A 76 -3.41 -12.50 -0.13
CA ARG A 76 -3.27 -11.10 0.24
C ARG A 76 -3.65 -10.19 -0.93
N ARG A 77 -3.19 -10.54 -2.15
CA ARG A 77 -3.54 -9.84 -3.39
C ARG A 77 -3.44 -10.77 -4.59
N LEU A 78 -4.46 -10.73 -5.44
CA LEU A 78 -4.38 -11.17 -6.84
C LEU A 78 -4.83 -9.99 -7.68
N ARG A 79 -3.98 -9.51 -8.57
CA ARG A 79 -4.21 -8.25 -9.31
C ARG A 79 -3.86 -8.38 -10.78
N LEU A 80 -4.57 -7.65 -11.61
CA LEU A 80 -4.29 -7.41 -13.00
C LEU A 80 -4.39 -5.92 -13.29
N LEU A 81 -3.26 -5.32 -13.65
CA LEU A 81 -3.15 -3.92 -14.06
C LEU A 81 -2.83 -3.89 -15.56
N ALA A 82 -3.64 -3.19 -16.32
CA ALA A 82 -3.41 -2.95 -17.73
C ALA A 82 -3.37 -1.44 -17.99
N TYR A 83 -2.40 -0.99 -18.77
CA TYR A 83 -2.40 0.38 -19.26
C TYR A 83 -2.03 0.42 -20.73
N ALA A 84 -2.65 1.35 -21.45
CA ALA A 84 -2.44 1.54 -22.89
C ALA A 84 -2.07 2.98 -23.20
N GLN A 85 -0.91 3.16 -23.82
CA GLN A 85 -0.49 4.41 -24.45
C GLN A 85 -1.11 4.45 -25.86
N ILE A 86 -2.29 5.06 -25.97
CA ILE A 86 -3.06 5.10 -27.23
C ILE A 86 -2.59 6.17 -28.22
N THR A 87 -1.95 7.20 -27.71
CA THR A 87 -1.15 8.16 -28.49
C THR A 87 0.09 8.55 -27.69
N LYS A 88 1.02 9.33 -28.26
CA LYS A 88 2.17 9.86 -27.50
C LYS A 88 1.76 10.65 -26.23
N ARG A 89 0.51 11.12 -26.16
CA ARG A 89 0.00 11.96 -25.06
C ARG A 89 -1.08 11.31 -24.21
N TYR A 90 -1.92 10.43 -24.78
CA TYR A 90 -3.03 9.82 -24.09
C TYR A 90 -2.67 8.43 -23.57
N MET A 91 -2.93 8.21 -22.29
CA MET A 91 -2.87 6.91 -21.64
C MET A 91 -4.19 6.61 -20.92
N ILE A 92 -4.60 5.35 -20.96
CA ILE A 92 -5.68 4.79 -20.15
C ILE A 92 -5.11 3.69 -19.25
N LEU A 93 -5.57 3.63 -18.01
CA LEU A 93 -5.18 2.60 -17.05
C LEU A 93 -6.41 1.99 -16.39
N THR A 94 -6.40 0.66 -16.29
CA THR A 94 -7.38 -0.13 -15.56
C THR A 94 -6.66 -1.14 -14.65
N HIS A 95 -7.11 -1.25 -13.41
CA HIS A 95 -6.55 -2.16 -12.43
C HIS A 95 -7.68 -2.85 -11.69
N ILE A 96 -7.70 -4.18 -11.76
CA ILE A 96 -8.72 -5.02 -11.14
C ILE A 96 -8.07 -6.09 -10.26
N GLY A 97 -8.79 -6.61 -9.30
CA GLY A 97 -8.28 -7.71 -8.48
C GLY A 97 -9.11 -8.05 -7.26
N ILE A 98 -8.53 -8.89 -6.43
CA ILE A 98 -9.05 -9.26 -5.11
C ILE A 98 -8.01 -8.94 -4.04
N ASN A 99 -8.49 -8.69 -2.82
CA ASN A 99 -7.65 -8.47 -1.63
C ASN A 99 -8.15 -9.26 -0.44
N ASN A 100 -7.23 -9.56 0.48
CA ASN A 100 -7.54 -9.95 1.86
C ASN A 100 -8.47 -11.16 1.97
N GLN A 101 -8.35 -12.13 1.06
CA GLN A 101 -9.06 -13.39 1.20
C GLN A 101 -8.39 -14.25 2.27
N THR A 102 -9.03 -14.38 3.41
CA THR A 102 -8.68 -15.35 4.45
C THR A 102 -9.66 -16.52 4.41
N PHE A 103 -9.20 -17.73 4.74
CA PHE A 103 -10.03 -18.93 4.75
C PHE A 103 -10.58 -19.26 6.15
N ASN A 104 -10.01 -18.69 7.21
CA ASN A 104 -10.50 -18.86 8.56
C ASN A 104 -11.85 -18.17 8.82
N SER A 105 -12.17 -17.09 8.11
CA SER A 105 -13.47 -16.41 8.25
C SER A 105 -14.63 -17.15 7.58
N GLY A 106 -14.36 -18.16 6.79
CA GLY A 106 -15.33 -19.07 6.22
C GLY A 106 -16.28 -18.53 5.17
N GLY A 107 -16.47 -17.25 5.03
CA GLY A 107 -17.36 -16.62 4.07
C GLY A 107 -18.80 -17.10 4.18
N ALA A 108 -19.53 -16.69 5.22
CA ALA A 108 -20.96 -16.88 5.29
C ALA A 108 -21.68 -16.05 4.22
N ALA A 109 -22.81 -16.53 3.71
CA ALA A 109 -23.67 -15.79 2.80
C ALA A 109 -24.02 -14.42 3.44
N GLY A 110 -23.71 -13.33 2.74
CA GLY A 110 -23.94 -11.97 3.21
C GLY A 110 -22.91 -11.42 4.20
N ALA A 111 -21.86 -12.16 4.54
CA ALA A 111 -20.79 -11.62 5.37
C ALA A 111 -19.95 -10.61 4.58
N THR A 112 -20.01 -9.35 4.97
CA THR A 112 -19.11 -8.29 4.51
C THR A 112 -17.80 -8.39 5.28
N GLY A 113 -17.00 -9.43 5.02
CA GLY A 113 -15.65 -9.52 5.55
C GLY A 113 -14.75 -8.49 4.89
N THR A 114 -13.73 -8.00 5.59
CA THR A 114 -12.68 -7.19 5.00
C THR A 114 -12.02 -7.94 3.84
N GLY A 115 -12.48 -7.70 2.63
CA GLY A 115 -11.93 -8.27 1.41
C GLY A 115 -12.68 -9.42 0.78
N GLY A 116 -13.76 -9.90 1.38
CA GLY A 116 -14.63 -10.88 0.76
C GLY A 116 -15.99 -10.27 0.42
N TYR A 117 -16.28 -10.11 -0.84
CA TYR A 117 -17.60 -9.69 -1.30
C TYR A 117 -18.27 -10.86 -2.00
N GLY A 118 -19.50 -11.12 -1.66
CA GLY A 118 -20.33 -12.10 -2.34
C GLY A 118 -20.87 -13.18 -1.42
N ALA A 119 -21.86 -13.86 -1.91
CA ALA A 119 -22.42 -15.04 -1.27
C ALA A 119 -21.41 -16.17 -1.37
N GLY A 120 -20.85 -16.57 -0.26
CA GLY A 120 -20.01 -17.74 -0.19
C GLY A 120 -18.52 -17.50 0.00
N LYS A 121 -17.72 -18.52 -0.29
CA LYS A 121 -16.32 -18.61 0.11
C LYS A 121 -15.34 -17.97 -0.88
N LYS A 122 -15.83 -17.40 -1.97
CA LYS A 122 -15.00 -16.75 -3.00
C LYS A 122 -15.10 -15.24 -2.88
N PRO A 123 -13.99 -14.49 -2.96
CA PRO A 123 -14.02 -13.04 -2.96
C PRO A 123 -14.62 -12.49 -4.25
N GLY A 124 -15.24 -11.30 -4.16
CA GLY A 124 -15.61 -10.52 -5.33
C GLY A 124 -14.39 -9.93 -6.03
N LEU A 125 -14.47 -9.84 -7.34
CA LEU A 125 -13.53 -9.08 -8.16
C LEU A 125 -13.97 -7.62 -8.21
N PHE A 126 -13.06 -6.66 -7.98
CA PHE A 126 -13.40 -5.25 -8.01
C PHE A 126 -12.33 -4.42 -8.75
N PHE A 127 -12.74 -3.23 -9.18
CA PHE A 127 -11.83 -2.25 -9.75
C PHE A 127 -11.05 -1.54 -8.64
N HIS A 128 -9.73 -1.48 -8.80
CA HIS A 128 -8.86 -0.64 -7.99
C HIS A 128 -8.70 0.74 -8.63
N ASP A 129 -8.37 0.77 -9.91
CA ASP A 129 -8.10 1.99 -10.63
C ASP A 129 -8.82 1.95 -12.00
N ALA A 130 -9.38 3.08 -12.42
CA ALA A 130 -9.97 3.27 -13.73
C ALA A 130 -9.86 4.77 -14.09
N TRP A 131 -8.82 5.16 -14.83
CA TRP A 131 -8.53 6.55 -15.10
C TRP A 131 -7.83 6.77 -16.43
N ASN A 132 -7.86 8.02 -16.89
CA ASN A 132 -7.19 8.47 -18.09
C ASN A 132 -6.27 9.63 -17.78
N GLU A 133 -5.20 9.77 -18.57
CA GLU A 133 -4.32 10.93 -18.49
C GLU A 133 -3.90 11.47 -19.85
N TYR A 134 -3.59 12.76 -19.87
CA TYR A 134 -3.09 13.48 -21.02
C TYR A 134 -1.82 14.24 -20.67
N ALA A 135 -0.74 13.97 -21.40
CA ALA A 135 0.52 14.70 -21.27
C ALA A 135 0.41 16.06 -21.97
N VAL A 136 0.15 17.11 -21.18
CA VAL A 136 0.12 18.51 -21.66
C VAL A 136 1.51 18.92 -22.15
N VAL A 137 2.53 18.63 -21.33
CA VAL A 137 3.94 18.81 -21.67
C VAL A 137 4.63 17.46 -21.55
N LEU A 138 5.02 16.88 -22.66
CA LEU A 138 5.68 15.59 -22.72
C LEU A 138 7.03 15.63 -22.00
N PRO A 139 7.37 14.59 -21.20
CA PRO A 139 8.73 14.42 -20.70
C PRO A 139 9.71 14.29 -21.89
N GLN A 140 10.76 15.10 -21.90
CA GLN A 140 11.82 15.08 -22.91
C GLN A 140 13.16 15.22 -22.19
N ALA A 141 14.19 14.57 -22.71
CA ALA A 141 15.52 14.56 -22.08
C ALA A 141 16.15 15.96 -21.96
N ASP A 142 15.84 16.85 -22.92
CA ASP A 142 16.33 18.22 -23.01
C ASP A 142 15.45 19.25 -22.25
N LYS A 143 14.27 18.85 -21.79
CA LYS A 143 13.33 19.73 -21.10
C LYS A 143 13.25 19.42 -19.61
N LYS A 144 13.40 20.46 -18.80
CA LYS A 144 13.28 20.32 -17.32
C LYS A 144 11.85 20.15 -16.87
N PHE A 145 10.84 20.60 -17.62
CA PHE A 145 9.44 20.61 -17.22
C PHE A 145 8.62 19.58 -17.97
N SER A 146 7.81 18.84 -17.24
CA SER A 146 6.75 17.97 -17.77
C SER A 146 5.47 18.16 -16.97
N LEU A 147 4.32 17.98 -17.62
CA LEU A 147 3.00 18.10 -17.00
C LEU A 147 2.05 17.08 -17.63
N THR A 148 1.47 16.26 -16.82
CA THR A 148 0.39 15.34 -17.17
C THR A 148 -0.82 15.62 -16.28
N ILE A 149 -2.00 15.72 -16.87
CA ILE A 149 -3.29 15.84 -16.16
C ILE A 149 -4.10 14.58 -16.39
N GLY A 150 -4.91 14.20 -15.42
CA GLY A 150 -5.74 13.00 -15.54
C GLY A 150 -6.93 13.04 -14.62
N GLY A 151 -7.77 12.02 -14.71
CA GLY A 151 -8.94 11.89 -13.85
C GLY A 151 -9.62 10.53 -14.00
N GLY A 152 -10.40 10.21 -12.97
CA GLY A 152 -11.09 8.93 -12.81
C GLY A 152 -10.98 8.41 -11.38
N LEU A 153 -11.16 7.12 -11.19
CA LEU A 153 -10.87 6.44 -9.93
C LEU A 153 -9.38 6.15 -9.87
N HIS A 154 -8.66 6.75 -8.93
CA HIS A 154 -7.20 6.74 -8.96
C HIS A 154 -6.53 6.77 -7.58
N TYR A 155 -5.21 6.54 -7.57
CA TYR A 155 -4.36 6.42 -6.39
C TYR A 155 -3.45 7.65 -6.18
N TYR A 156 -3.91 8.84 -6.53
CA TYR A 156 -3.14 10.08 -6.37
C TYR A 156 -3.62 10.86 -5.15
N MET A 157 -3.46 10.24 -3.98
CA MET A 157 -3.94 10.85 -2.74
C MET A 157 -2.90 11.74 -2.07
N GLY A 158 -1.66 11.74 -2.56
CA GLY A 158 -0.56 12.47 -1.95
C GLY A 158 -0.07 11.82 -0.67
N LEU A 159 0.41 12.64 0.24
CA LEU A 159 0.85 12.40 1.60
C LEU A 159 2.30 11.90 1.69
N SER A 160 2.65 10.71 1.25
CA SER A 160 4.02 10.17 1.37
C SER A 160 4.40 9.25 0.23
N ARG A 161 5.68 8.88 0.17
CA ARG A 161 6.16 7.85 -0.75
C ARG A 161 5.44 6.52 -0.54
N GLU A 162 5.28 6.07 0.72
CA GLU A 162 4.61 4.80 1.04
C GLU A 162 3.12 4.81 0.72
N THR A 163 2.44 5.95 0.79
CA THR A 163 1.04 6.08 0.33
C THR A 163 0.90 5.68 -1.14
N MET A 164 1.93 5.90 -1.95
CA MET A 164 1.97 5.60 -3.38
C MET A 164 2.89 4.42 -3.71
N ALA A 165 3.33 3.64 -2.73
CA ALA A 165 4.27 2.55 -2.97
C ALA A 165 3.66 1.40 -3.76
N SER A 166 4.48 0.80 -4.60
CA SER A 166 4.13 -0.42 -5.32
C SER A 166 4.16 -1.62 -4.39
N THR A 167 3.06 -2.34 -4.33
CA THR A 167 2.98 -3.59 -3.55
C THR A 167 3.92 -4.70 -4.05
N LEU A 168 4.52 -4.53 -5.24
CA LEU A 168 5.45 -5.48 -5.83
C LEU A 168 6.88 -5.35 -5.29
N ASN A 169 7.24 -4.16 -4.78
CA ASN A 169 8.61 -3.83 -4.45
C ASN A 169 8.83 -3.49 -2.98
N PHE A 170 7.88 -3.77 -2.09
CA PHE A 170 8.05 -3.52 -0.66
C PHE A 170 9.31 -4.17 -0.11
N LEU A 171 9.98 -3.45 0.80
CA LEU A 171 11.08 -3.98 1.61
C LEU A 171 10.55 -4.93 2.67
N THR A 172 9.56 -4.51 3.44
CA THR A 172 8.80 -5.34 4.39
C THR A 172 7.79 -6.21 3.65
N ILE A 173 7.12 -7.09 4.35
CA ILE A 173 6.11 -7.98 3.74
C ILE A 173 4.93 -7.18 3.16
N ASP A 174 4.59 -6.08 3.83
CA ASP A 174 3.57 -5.11 3.41
C ASP A 174 3.88 -3.75 4.02
N ALA A 175 3.40 -2.65 3.43
CA ALA A 175 3.44 -1.37 4.09
C ALA A 175 2.38 -1.32 5.21
N PRO A 176 2.70 -0.78 6.39
CA PRO A 176 1.72 -0.60 7.45
C PRO A 176 0.51 0.23 7.01
N ILE A 177 -0.69 -0.17 7.46
CA ILE A 177 -1.96 0.40 6.98
C ILE A 177 -2.08 1.91 7.22
N PHE A 178 -1.44 2.46 8.24
CA PHE A 178 -1.49 3.91 8.47
C PHE A 178 -0.88 4.74 7.32
N ASN A 179 -0.08 4.14 6.42
CA ASN A 179 0.37 4.79 5.19
C ASN A 179 -0.78 5.06 4.20
N TRP A 180 -1.93 4.42 4.39
CA TRP A 180 -3.17 4.65 3.66
C TRP A 180 -4.28 5.16 4.60
N PRO A 181 -4.14 6.37 5.15
CA PRO A 181 -4.98 6.84 6.25
C PRO A 181 -6.45 7.00 5.88
N LEU A 182 -6.78 7.01 4.59
CA LEU A 182 -8.14 7.10 4.09
C LEU A 182 -8.78 5.76 3.73
N ILE A 183 -8.09 4.64 3.97
CA ILE A 183 -8.73 3.33 3.90
C ILE A 183 -9.95 3.33 4.83
N GLU A 184 -11.07 2.73 4.46
CA GLU A 184 -12.37 2.82 5.12
C GLU A 184 -13.14 4.16 4.90
N ASN A 185 -12.46 5.30 4.66
CA ASN A 185 -13.07 6.57 4.25
C ASN A 185 -13.10 6.75 2.73
N SER A 186 -12.55 5.81 2.01
CA SER A 186 -12.57 5.70 0.57
C SER A 186 -13.27 4.38 0.20
N ASP A 187 -12.83 3.74 -0.86
CA ASP A 187 -13.35 2.47 -1.33
C ASP A 187 -12.78 1.23 -0.61
N GLN A 188 -12.21 1.35 0.58
CA GLN A 188 -11.44 0.33 1.33
C GLN A 188 -10.06 0.01 0.72
N PHE A 189 -9.70 0.57 -0.43
CA PHE A 189 -8.43 0.35 -1.12
C PHE A 189 -7.64 1.64 -1.30
N ALA A 190 -8.05 2.70 -0.61
CA ALA A 190 -7.44 4.02 -0.65
C ALA A 190 -7.53 4.68 -2.04
N ARG A 191 -8.63 4.45 -2.77
CA ARG A 191 -8.93 5.14 -4.04
C ARG A 191 -9.99 6.18 -3.85
N GLN A 192 -9.88 7.25 -4.64
CA GLN A 192 -10.87 8.31 -4.74
C GLN A 192 -11.09 8.69 -6.19
N ALA A 193 -12.30 9.14 -6.51
CA ALA A 193 -12.60 9.68 -7.84
C ALA A 193 -12.31 11.18 -7.87
N GLY A 194 -11.60 11.62 -8.91
CA GLY A 194 -11.25 13.03 -9.05
C GLY A 194 -10.34 13.31 -10.22
N ILE A 195 -9.70 14.45 -10.15
CA ILE A 195 -8.72 14.93 -11.13
C ILE A 195 -7.35 15.09 -10.48
N PHE A 196 -6.30 14.91 -11.25
CA PHE A 196 -4.94 15.05 -10.77
C PHE A 196 -4.01 15.70 -11.80
N ALA A 197 -2.91 16.24 -11.31
CA ALA A 197 -1.78 16.65 -12.11
C ALA A 197 -0.50 16.06 -11.53
N LYS A 198 0.39 15.59 -12.41
CA LYS A 198 1.72 15.10 -12.06
C LYS A 198 2.75 15.61 -13.04
N GLY A 199 3.99 15.72 -12.57
CA GLY A 199 5.07 16.14 -13.44
C GLY A 199 6.40 16.29 -12.74
N LYS A 200 7.37 16.82 -13.46
CA LYS A 200 8.70 17.15 -12.94
C LYS A 200 9.14 18.54 -13.36
N TYR A 201 9.95 19.15 -12.52
CA TYR A 201 10.76 20.31 -12.86
C TYR A 201 12.23 20.05 -12.46
N GLY A 202 13.02 19.60 -13.40
CA GLY A 202 14.36 19.11 -13.14
C GLY A 202 14.33 17.88 -12.20
N LYS A 203 14.93 18.02 -11.03
CA LYS A 203 14.96 16.98 -9.98
C LYS A 203 13.75 17.01 -9.05
N PHE A 204 12.89 17.99 -9.17
CA PHE A 204 11.69 18.12 -8.37
C PHE A 204 10.52 17.41 -9.05
N GLU A 205 9.88 16.46 -8.37
CA GLU A 205 8.65 15.78 -8.80
C GLU A 205 7.47 16.29 -7.97
N TYR A 206 6.33 16.48 -8.63
CA TYR A 206 5.11 16.89 -7.98
C TYR A 206 3.92 16.05 -8.42
N ARG A 207 2.99 15.83 -7.49
CA ARG A 207 1.69 15.19 -7.70
C ARG A 207 0.67 15.94 -6.86
N VAL A 208 -0.42 16.35 -7.46
CA VAL A 208 -1.53 17.03 -6.78
C VAL A 208 -2.84 16.46 -7.26
N SER A 209 -3.83 16.37 -6.39
CA SER A 209 -5.16 15.89 -6.75
C SER A 209 -6.26 16.69 -6.08
N TYR A 210 -7.41 16.70 -6.73
CA TYR A 210 -8.65 17.29 -6.26
C TYR A 210 -9.75 16.24 -6.44
N ASN A 211 -10.21 15.66 -5.33
CA ASN A 211 -11.02 14.46 -5.33
C ASN A 211 -12.36 14.68 -4.64
N LYS A 212 -13.36 13.95 -5.08
CA LYS A 212 -14.62 13.80 -4.36
C LYS A 212 -14.55 12.55 -3.48
N PRO A 213 -14.40 12.69 -2.15
CA PRO A 213 -14.39 11.54 -1.25
C PRO A 213 -15.74 10.83 -1.26
N PHE A 214 -15.74 9.53 -0.93
CA PHE A 214 -16.99 8.82 -0.67
C PHE A 214 -17.65 9.35 0.60
N ALA A 215 -18.97 9.45 0.58
CA ALA A 215 -19.75 9.90 1.72
C ALA A 215 -19.67 8.88 2.87
N THR A 216 -19.46 9.35 4.08
CA THR A 216 -19.49 8.58 5.31
C THR A 216 -20.59 9.10 6.24
N ASN A 217 -21.18 8.24 7.06
CA ASN A 217 -22.36 8.57 7.85
C ASN A 217 -22.38 7.92 9.27
N SER A 218 -21.21 7.63 9.84
CA SER A 218 -21.14 7.10 11.21
C SER A 218 -21.76 8.10 12.20
N ALA A 219 -22.60 7.62 13.09
CA ALA A 219 -23.21 8.46 14.11
C ALA A 219 -22.20 8.73 15.24
N PRO A 220 -21.92 10.00 15.61
CA PRO A 220 -21.12 10.30 16.78
C PRO A 220 -21.78 9.79 18.06
N VAL A 221 -21.01 9.19 18.95
CA VAL A 221 -21.52 8.78 20.26
C VAL A 221 -21.83 10.03 21.10
N PRO A 222 -23.06 10.17 21.64
CA PRO A 222 -23.47 11.37 22.35
C PRO A 222 -22.55 11.69 23.54
N ASN A 223 -22.16 12.96 23.65
CA ASN A 223 -21.40 13.53 24.77
C ASN A 223 -20.02 12.93 25.04
N THR A 224 -19.42 12.23 24.07
CA THR A 224 -18.04 11.72 24.22
C THR A 224 -16.98 12.67 23.66
N GLY A 225 -17.36 13.58 22.77
CA GLY A 225 -16.42 14.41 22.05
C GLY A 225 -15.54 13.67 21.02
N VAL A 226 -15.74 12.36 20.86
CA VAL A 226 -14.94 11.52 19.93
C VAL A 226 -15.41 11.76 18.50
N ALA A 227 -14.47 12.09 17.62
CA ALA A 227 -14.74 12.24 16.20
C ALA A 227 -14.90 10.88 15.49
N VAL A 228 -15.85 10.81 14.56
CA VAL A 228 -16.14 9.65 13.71
C VAL A 228 -16.29 10.07 12.26
N ASP A 229 -16.14 9.11 11.34
CA ASP A 229 -16.32 9.34 9.91
C ASP A 229 -17.76 9.70 9.58
N ASN A 230 -18.01 10.97 9.36
CA ASN A 230 -19.31 11.50 8.98
C ASN A 230 -19.15 12.78 8.18
N SER A 231 -18.90 12.62 6.88
CA SER A 231 -18.74 13.74 5.95
C SER A 231 -20.09 14.27 5.45
N GLY A 232 -21.18 13.49 5.60
CA GLY A 232 -22.50 13.86 5.09
C GLY A 232 -22.46 14.16 3.59
N ASN A 233 -22.79 15.39 3.20
CA ASN A 233 -22.60 15.88 1.83
C ASN A 233 -21.16 16.38 1.70
N THR A 234 -20.29 15.51 1.18
CA THR A 234 -18.84 15.71 1.17
C THR A 234 -18.41 16.91 0.34
N GLU A 235 -17.55 17.73 0.93
CA GLU A 235 -16.74 18.68 0.19
C GLU A 235 -15.63 17.97 -0.60
N TRP A 236 -15.03 18.69 -1.57
CA TRP A 236 -13.90 18.17 -2.30
C TRP A 236 -12.63 18.20 -1.45
N SER A 237 -11.88 17.10 -1.47
CA SER A 237 -10.57 17.01 -0.82
C SER A 237 -9.44 17.45 -1.74
N LYS A 238 -8.34 17.87 -1.12
CA LYS A 238 -7.10 18.26 -1.80
C LYS A 238 -5.97 17.44 -1.26
N ALA A 239 -5.11 16.95 -2.14
CA ALA A 239 -3.90 16.22 -1.75
C ALA A 239 -2.71 16.64 -2.61
N GLY A 240 -1.52 16.50 -2.07
CA GLY A 240 -0.29 16.72 -2.80
C GLY A 240 0.89 16.00 -2.17
N TYR A 241 1.81 15.55 -3.03
CA TYR A 241 3.11 15.02 -2.64
C TYR A 241 4.18 15.61 -3.54
N PHE A 242 5.24 16.08 -2.93
CA PHE A 242 6.37 16.75 -3.56
C PHE A 242 7.66 16.07 -3.15
N GLU A 243 8.50 15.76 -4.11
CA GLU A 243 9.74 15.02 -3.87
C GLU A 243 10.92 15.66 -4.60
N PHE A 244 12.04 15.83 -3.93
CA PHE A 244 13.29 16.22 -4.56
C PHE A 244 14.22 15.01 -4.68
N GLN A 245 14.62 14.66 -5.94
CA GLN A 245 15.40 13.49 -6.30
C GLN A 245 16.88 13.89 -6.49
N PHE A 246 17.72 13.68 -5.49
CA PHE A 246 19.11 14.17 -5.47
C PHE A 246 20.03 13.44 -6.45
N LEU A 247 19.80 12.14 -6.66
CA LEU A 247 20.65 11.26 -7.46
C LEU A 247 19.95 10.80 -8.74
N ASP A 248 19.81 9.50 -8.93
CA ASP A 248 19.17 8.95 -10.14
C ASP A 248 17.66 9.21 -10.10
N GLN A 249 17.13 9.72 -11.21
CA GLN A 249 15.70 10.06 -11.32
C GLN A 249 14.83 8.83 -11.41
N GLU A 250 13.71 8.83 -10.71
CA GLU A 250 12.69 7.79 -10.79
C GLU A 250 11.67 8.09 -11.91
N SER A 251 11.02 7.04 -12.42
CA SER A 251 9.94 7.16 -13.39
C SER A 251 8.69 7.78 -12.74
N ASN A 252 7.96 8.59 -13.51
CA ASN A 252 6.67 9.16 -13.15
C ASN A 252 5.55 8.72 -14.11
N VAL A 253 5.77 7.63 -14.86
CA VAL A 253 4.76 7.09 -15.80
C VAL A 253 3.60 6.49 -15.02
N LEU A 254 3.87 5.55 -14.11
CA LEU A 254 2.88 4.99 -13.20
C LEU A 254 2.87 5.74 -11.87
N PRO A 255 1.74 5.75 -11.14
CA PRO A 255 1.65 6.42 -9.84
C PRO A 255 2.47 5.74 -8.74
N PHE A 256 2.85 4.48 -8.95
CA PHE A 256 3.42 3.62 -7.92
C PHE A 256 4.92 3.83 -7.76
N LYS A 257 5.35 4.20 -6.55
CA LYS A 257 6.77 4.34 -6.18
C LYS A 257 7.40 2.97 -5.88
N VAL A 258 8.65 2.81 -6.25
CA VAL A 258 9.41 1.58 -5.99
C VAL A 258 9.94 1.58 -4.55
N GLY A 259 9.73 0.49 -3.82
CA GLY A 259 10.21 0.32 -2.44
C GLY A 259 11.64 -0.18 -2.34
N SER A 260 12.16 -0.90 -3.36
CA SER A 260 13.57 -1.29 -3.45
C SER A 260 14.00 -1.54 -4.88
N TYR A 261 15.13 -0.97 -5.27
CA TYR A 261 15.77 -1.16 -6.59
C TYR A 261 16.82 -2.27 -6.60
N LEU A 262 17.05 -2.93 -5.47
CA LEU A 262 18.05 -4.01 -5.33
C LEU A 262 19.47 -3.60 -5.79
N GLY A 263 19.81 -2.32 -5.61
CA GLY A 263 21.11 -1.76 -6.00
C GLY A 263 21.29 -1.46 -7.49
N THR A 264 20.21 -1.48 -8.29
CA THR A 264 20.27 -1.11 -9.71
C THR A 264 20.23 0.40 -9.95
N LYS A 265 19.80 1.17 -8.96
CA LYS A 265 19.80 2.65 -8.96
C LYS A 265 20.44 3.20 -7.69
N ARG A 266 20.85 4.45 -7.75
CA ARG A 266 21.29 5.24 -6.60
C ARG A 266 20.23 6.29 -6.32
N VAL A 267 19.39 6.04 -5.34
CA VAL A 267 18.28 6.93 -5.03
C VAL A 267 18.50 7.56 -3.65
N PHE A 268 18.35 8.87 -3.59
CA PHE A 268 18.25 9.65 -2.36
C PHE A 268 17.22 10.75 -2.60
N ASN A 269 16.09 10.64 -1.91
CA ASN A 269 14.95 11.54 -2.10
C ASN A 269 14.47 12.07 -0.76
N LEU A 270 14.07 13.34 -0.76
CA LEU A 270 13.31 13.96 0.33
C LEU A 270 11.92 14.31 -0.19
N GLY A 271 10.90 13.92 0.56
CA GLY A 271 9.51 14.13 0.22
C GLY A 271 8.72 14.83 1.32
N ALA A 272 7.65 15.50 0.93
CA ALA A 272 6.65 16.05 1.84
C ALA A 272 5.28 16.02 1.17
N GLY A 273 4.24 15.79 1.96
CA GLY A 273 2.89 15.72 1.43
C GLY A 273 1.83 16.17 2.40
N PHE A 274 0.64 16.39 1.84
CA PHE A 274 -0.54 16.77 2.59
C PHE A 274 -1.82 16.17 2.00
N TYR A 275 -2.84 16.05 2.85
CA TYR A 275 -4.22 15.79 2.48
C TYR A 275 -5.13 16.64 3.34
N THR A 276 -6.15 17.26 2.74
CA THR A 276 -7.18 18.02 3.47
C THR A 276 -8.58 17.70 2.93
N ALA A 277 -9.54 17.50 3.84
CA ALA A 277 -10.94 17.31 3.51
C ALA A 277 -11.82 18.07 4.52
N PRO A 278 -12.49 19.16 4.09
CA PRO A 278 -13.34 19.95 4.97
C PRO A 278 -14.55 19.16 5.46
N ASP A 279 -15.01 19.43 6.70
CA ASP A 279 -16.23 18.88 7.31
C ASP A 279 -16.34 17.34 7.22
N ALA A 280 -15.21 16.63 7.25
CA ALA A 280 -15.15 15.19 6.91
C ALA A 280 -15.43 14.27 8.10
N THR A 281 -15.34 14.76 9.33
CA THR A 281 -15.68 14.01 10.55
C THR A 281 -16.60 14.83 11.46
N ARG A 282 -17.26 14.15 12.41
CA ARG A 282 -18.13 14.79 13.39
C ARG A 282 -17.95 14.20 14.77
N SER A 283 -18.11 15.04 15.79
CA SER A 283 -18.20 14.64 17.20
C SER A 283 -19.48 15.17 17.85
N SER A 284 -19.86 14.58 19.00
CA SER A 284 -20.98 15.07 19.79
C SER A 284 -20.49 15.38 21.21
N LEU A 285 -20.68 16.64 21.61
CA LEU A 285 -20.34 17.11 22.97
C LEU A 285 -21.37 18.12 23.46
N ASN A 286 -21.84 17.95 24.70
CA ASN A 286 -22.83 18.83 25.35
C ASN A 286 -24.12 19.03 24.49
N GLY A 287 -24.58 17.95 23.84
CA GLY A 287 -25.75 18.01 22.99
C GLY A 287 -25.54 18.68 21.63
N THR A 288 -24.32 19.15 21.33
CA THR A 288 -23.97 19.81 20.07
C THR A 288 -23.18 18.86 19.16
N ILE A 289 -23.52 18.87 17.87
CA ILE A 289 -22.73 18.17 16.83
C ILE A 289 -21.71 19.16 16.28
N ASN A 290 -20.44 18.84 16.45
CA ASN A 290 -19.31 19.61 15.92
C ASN A 290 -18.78 18.90 14.66
N LYS A 291 -18.42 19.69 13.65
CA LYS A 291 -17.78 19.23 12.42
C LYS A 291 -16.29 19.50 12.50
N HIS A 292 -15.50 18.63 11.90
CA HIS A 292 -14.05 18.76 11.87
C HIS A 292 -13.50 18.45 10.47
N ASP A 293 -12.47 19.18 10.11
CA ASP A 293 -11.70 18.92 8.90
C ASP A 293 -10.74 17.74 9.14
N ILE A 294 -10.46 16.97 8.09
CA ILE A 294 -9.29 16.09 8.08
C ILE A 294 -8.10 16.86 7.54
N VAL A 295 -7.01 16.89 8.30
CA VAL A 295 -5.73 17.50 7.92
C VAL A 295 -4.61 16.51 8.20
N LEU A 296 -3.98 16.00 7.14
CA LEU A 296 -2.88 15.05 7.24
C LEU A 296 -1.63 15.63 6.60
N LEU A 297 -0.51 15.56 7.30
CA LEU A 297 0.79 16.07 6.87
C LEU A 297 1.85 14.97 6.98
N SER A 298 2.83 15.00 6.11
CA SER A 298 4.00 14.12 6.21
C SER A 298 5.29 14.76 5.70
N GLY A 299 6.40 14.23 6.20
CA GLY A 299 7.73 14.42 5.63
C GLY A 299 8.46 13.09 5.61
N ASP A 300 9.13 12.78 4.51
CA ASP A 300 9.81 11.50 4.35
C ASP A 300 11.19 11.59 3.70
N VAL A 301 11.98 10.53 3.91
CA VAL A 301 13.27 10.32 3.27
C VAL A 301 13.37 8.89 2.76
N PHE A 302 13.85 8.72 1.53
CA PHE A 302 14.08 7.42 0.91
C PHE A 302 15.51 7.32 0.39
N VAL A 303 16.16 6.21 0.70
CA VAL A 303 17.50 5.85 0.24
C VAL A 303 17.48 4.44 -0.33
N ASP A 304 17.95 4.26 -1.55
CA ASP A 304 18.28 2.94 -2.11
C ASP A 304 19.60 3.08 -2.89
N MET A 305 20.65 2.44 -2.39
CA MET A 305 22.00 2.64 -2.90
C MET A 305 22.79 1.33 -3.00
N PRO A 306 23.46 1.07 -4.13
CA PRO A 306 24.47 0.02 -4.20
C PRO A 306 25.61 0.34 -3.26
N LEU A 307 26.13 -0.67 -2.59
CA LEU A 307 27.25 -0.56 -1.64
C LEU A 307 28.43 -1.41 -2.07
N GLY A 308 29.63 -0.92 -1.76
CA GLY A 308 30.88 -1.61 -2.07
C GLY A 308 31.18 -1.73 -3.55
N SER A 309 31.93 -2.77 -3.93
CA SER A 309 32.26 -3.00 -5.35
C SER A 309 31.08 -3.60 -6.12
N LYS A 310 31.04 -3.34 -7.44
CA LYS A 310 29.98 -3.84 -8.33
C LYS A 310 29.89 -5.37 -8.35
N GLU A 311 31.01 -6.05 -8.10
CA GLU A 311 31.09 -7.51 -8.08
C GLU A 311 30.31 -8.11 -6.89
N LYS A 312 30.29 -7.39 -5.76
CA LYS A 312 29.58 -7.85 -4.55
C LYS A 312 28.07 -7.65 -4.64
N LYS A 313 27.59 -6.76 -5.50
CA LYS A 313 26.15 -6.50 -5.74
C LYS A 313 25.35 -6.24 -4.45
N MET A 314 25.95 -5.59 -3.46
CA MET A 314 25.31 -5.23 -2.20
C MET A 314 24.45 -3.96 -2.39
N ALA A 315 23.44 -3.79 -1.56
CA ALA A 315 22.65 -2.56 -1.52
C ALA A 315 22.07 -2.29 -0.14
N LEU A 316 21.90 -1.02 0.18
CA LEU A 316 21.14 -0.53 1.32
C LEU A 316 19.83 0.07 0.80
N THR A 317 18.71 -0.37 1.35
CA THR A 317 17.40 0.26 1.17
C THR A 317 16.94 0.78 2.53
N ALA A 318 16.56 2.05 2.63
CA ALA A 318 16.03 2.63 3.86
C ALA A 318 14.94 3.66 3.55
N TYR A 319 13.96 3.75 4.43
CA TYR A 319 12.87 4.74 4.37
C TYR A 319 12.51 5.18 5.77
N SER A 320 12.23 6.46 5.94
CA SER A 320 11.69 7.01 7.19
C SER A 320 10.67 8.06 6.88
N VAL A 321 9.56 8.06 7.61
CA VAL A 321 8.47 9.03 7.46
C VAL A 321 7.92 9.43 8.81
N PHE A 322 7.61 10.72 8.95
CA PHE A 322 6.86 11.27 10.05
C PHE A 322 5.51 11.75 9.54
N TYR A 323 4.44 11.36 10.23
CA TYR A 323 3.08 11.80 9.96
C TYR A 323 2.53 12.57 11.16
N LYS A 324 1.81 13.65 10.85
CA LYS A 324 0.88 14.32 11.76
C LYS A 324 -0.52 14.19 11.19
N TYR A 325 -1.37 13.47 11.91
CA TYR A 325 -2.75 13.23 11.51
C TYR A 325 -3.72 13.97 12.42
N ASP A 326 -4.67 14.64 11.81
CA ASP A 326 -5.81 15.26 12.48
C ASP A 326 -7.10 14.85 11.73
N PHE A 327 -7.90 14.03 12.37
CA PHE A 327 -9.24 13.61 11.94
C PHE A 327 -10.33 14.19 12.85
N GLY A 328 -10.00 15.18 13.69
CA GLY A 328 -10.81 15.65 14.78
C GLY A 328 -10.48 14.95 16.11
N PRO A 329 -11.06 15.43 17.23
CA PRO A 329 -10.65 15.05 18.59
C PRO A 329 -10.85 13.56 18.86
N ASN A 330 -9.84 12.95 19.48
CA ASN A 330 -9.86 11.54 19.92
C ASN A 330 -10.26 10.51 18.85
N TYR A 331 -10.10 10.86 17.55
CA TYR A 331 -10.41 9.93 16.49
C TYR A 331 -9.46 8.74 16.52
N LEU A 332 -10.03 7.52 16.42
CA LEU A 332 -9.27 6.29 16.38
C LEU A 332 -9.96 5.24 15.52
N ARG A 333 -9.19 4.61 14.64
CA ARG A 333 -9.66 3.48 13.84
C ARG A 333 -8.78 2.27 14.07
N ASN A 334 -9.44 1.17 14.43
CA ASN A 334 -8.82 -0.12 14.70
C ASN A 334 -8.94 -1.01 13.45
N ILE A 335 -7.81 -1.50 12.94
CA ILE A 335 -7.76 -2.30 11.72
C ILE A 335 -6.92 -3.56 11.95
N GLY A 336 -7.40 -4.69 11.43
CA GLY A 336 -6.67 -5.95 11.31
C GLY A 336 -6.59 -6.37 9.83
N ILE A 337 -5.41 -6.72 9.34
CA ILE A 337 -5.25 -7.23 7.98
C ILE A 337 -5.70 -8.69 7.96
N MET A 338 -6.59 -9.03 7.00
CA MET A 338 -7.19 -10.36 6.89
C MET A 338 -7.73 -10.80 8.26
N ASP A 339 -8.43 -9.86 8.93
CA ASP A 339 -8.98 -10.04 10.26
C ASP A 339 -10.07 -11.11 10.29
N TYR A 340 -10.13 -11.88 11.36
CA TYR A 340 -11.13 -12.89 11.57
C TYR A 340 -11.34 -13.14 13.07
N GLY A 341 -12.43 -13.79 13.40
CA GLY A 341 -12.86 -14.00 14.78
C GLY A 341 -13.86 -12.93 15.23
N VAL A 342 -14.60 -13.28 16.24
CA VAL A 342 -15.63 -12.45 16.87
C VAL A 342 -15.36 -12.34 18.36
N ALA A 343 -16.03 -11.40 19.02
CA ALA A 343 -15.95 -11.29 20.47
C ALA A 343 -16.58 -12.51 21.13
N ASP A 344 -15.87 -13.09 22.10
CA ASP A 344 -16.40 -14.15 22.94
C ASP A 344 -17.35 -13.54 24.00
N PRO A 345 -18.65 -13.84 23.96
CA PRO A 345 -19.63 -13.27 24.91
C PRO A 345 -19.43 -13.77 26.33
N ASN A 346 -18.71 -14.86 26.52
CA ASN A 346 -18.46 -15.48 27.84
C ASN A 346 -17.09 -15.11 28.42
N PHE A 347 -16.30 -14.29 27.72
CA PHE A 347 -14.99 -13.90 28.20
C PHE A 347 -15.08 -12.92 29.36
N THR A 348 -14.52 -13.33 30.51
CA THR A 348 -14.57 -12.56 31.76
C THR A 348 -13.31 -11.73 32.03
N GLY A 349 -12.30 -11.83 31.18
CA GLY A 349 -11.07 -11.08 31.30
C GLY A 349 -11.14 -9.68 30.66
N ASN A 350 -10.02 -8.97 30.67
CA ASN A 350 -9.90 -7.66 30.02
C ASN A 350 -9.87 -7.82 28.50
N THR A 351 -10.91 -7.38 27.80
CA THR A 351 -10.96 -7.38 26.35
C THR A 351 -10.07 -6.28 25.76
N ALA A 352 -9.55 -6.50 24.54
CA ALA A 352 -8.82 -5.48 23.84
C ALA A 352 -9.72 -4.32 23.39
N LEU A 353 -9.27 -3.08 23.58
CA LEU A 353 -9.98 -1.88 23.07
C LEU A 353 -10.18 -1.91 21.56
N ALA A 354 -9.25 -2.54 20.84
CA ALA A 354 -9.34 -2.71 19.40
C ALA A 354 -10.37 -3.75 18.94
N GLY A 355 -10.97 -4.50 19.87
CA GLY A 355 -11.89 -5.59 19.59
C GLY A 355 -11.20 -6.94 19.39
N ALA A 356 -11.99 -7.95 19.03
CA ALA A 356 -11.53 -9.31 18.76
C ALA A 356 -10.66 -9.40 17.49
N GLY A 357 -10.08 -10.58 17.24
CA GLY A 357 -9.26 -10.85 16.06
C GLY A 357 -7.84 -10.33 16.21
N ASN A 358 -7.26 -9.81 15.12
CA ASN A 358 -5.93 -9.24 15.10
C ASN A 358 -5.93 -7.69 14.96
N ARG A 359 -7.03 -7.05 15.28
CA ARG A 359 -7.19 -5.60 15.23
C ARG A 359 -6.27 -4.88 16.19
N GLN A 360 -5.84 -3.70 15.78
CA GLN A 360 -5.00 -2.81 16.59
C GLN A 360 -5.32 -1.34 16.26
N PRO A 361 -5.02 -0.40 17.18
CA PRO A 361 -5.03 1.03 16.88
C PRO A 361 -4.10 1.33 15.72
N THR A 362 -4.65 1.77 14.59
CA THR A 362 -3.87 1.89 13.34
C THR A 362 -3.83 3.29 12.81
N ILE A 363 -4.97 4.01 12.80
CA ILE A 363 -5.11 5.37 12.31
C ILE A 363 -5.81 6.17 13.39
N GLY A 364 -5.29 7.35 13.72
CA GLY A 364 -5.86 8.21 14.76
C GLY A 364 -5.33 9.62 14.66
N THR A 365 -6.01 10.57 15.32
CA THR A 365 -5.47 11.91 15.55
C THR A 365 -4.25 11.80 16.44
N GLY A 366 -3.11 12.33 15.95
CA GLY A 366 -1.82 12.24 16.63
C GLY A 366 -0.64 12.14 15.68
N ASN A 367 0.45 11.57 16.17
CA ASN A 367 1.71 11.47 15.45
C ASN A 367 2.10 10.01 15.20
N ILE A 368 2.73 9.75 14.04
CA ILE A 368 3.30 8.45 13.69
C ILE A 368 4.71 8.66 13.15
N TRP A 369 5.66 7.91 13.65
CA TRP A 369 6.98 7.79 13.04
C TRP A 369 7.19 6.34 12.61
N TYR A 370 7.48 6.16 11.34
CA TYR A 370 7.79 4.85 10.75
C TYR A 370 9.16 4.88 10.10
N THR A 371 9.97 3.87 10.35
CA THR A 371 11.25 3.69 9.68
C THR A 371 11.49 2.23 9.36
N GLN A 372 12.12 1.95 8.21
CA GLN A 372 12.53 0.62 7.79
C GLN A 372 13.90 0.67 7.14
N ALA A 373 14.67 -0.40 7.28
CA ALA A 373 15.95 -0.58 6.62
C ALA A 373 16.19 -2.04 6.27
N GLY A 374 16.82 -2.28 5.12
CA GLY A 374 17.19 -3.61 4.65
C GLY A 374 18.53 -3.58 3.93
N PHE A 375 19.29 -4.65 4.11
CA PHE A 375 20.62 -4.80 3.53
C PHE A 375 20.67 -6.00 2.60
N LEU A 376 20.81 -5.76 1.29
CA LEU A 376 20.98 -6.81 0.30
C LEU A 376 22.38 -7.41 0.43
N LEU A 377 22.45 -8.68 0.85
CA LEU A 377 23.69 -9.36 1.14
C LEU A 377 24.58 -9.51 -0.09
N PRO A 378 25.91 -9.56 0.09
CA PRO A 378 26.85 -9.74 -1.00
C PRO A 378 26.60 -11.06 -1.73
N ASN A 379 26.74 -11.01 -3.04
CA ASN A 379 26.69 -12.20 -3.87
C ASN A 379 27.74 -12.11 -4.97
N THR A 380 28.79 -12.89 -4.82
CA THR A 380 29.92 -12.95 -5.73
C THR A 380 29.75 -13.98 -6.86
N ASN A 381 28.69 -14.81 -6.78
CA ASN A 381 28.40 -15.78 -7.83
C ASN A 381 27.89 -15.09 -9.07
N GLU A 382 28.36 -15.49 -10.24
CA GLU A 382 27.87 -14.96 -11.54
C GLU A 382 26.37 -15.18 -11.74
N LYS A 383 25.85 -16.32 -11.28
CA LYS A 383 24.44 -16.69 -11.32
C LYS A 383 23.96 -17.08 -9.93
N PRO A 384 23.61 -16.13 -9.08
CA PRO A 384 23.06 -16.45 -7.76
C PRO A 384 21.72 -17.15 -7.90
N LYS A 385 21.55 -18.29 -7.22
CA LYS A 385 20.27 -18.97 -7.19
C LYS A 385 19.24 -18.18 -6.37
N ILE A 386 19.67 -17.56 -5.29
CA ILE A 386 18.82 -16.77 -4.37
C ILE A 386 19.65 -15.59 -3.86
N ARG A 387 19.02 -14.40 -3.84
CA ARG A 387 19.58 -13.23 -3.17
C ARG A 387 18.81 -12.98 -1.88
N ILE A 388 19.49 -12.59 -0.82
CA ILE A 388 18.91 -12.44 0.51
C ILE A 388 19.04 -10.98 0.96
N GLN A 389 17.95 -10.43 1.51
CA GLN A 389 17.88 -9.09 2.08
C GLN A 389 17.18 -9.14 3.45
N PRO A 390 17.93 -9.32 4.56
CA PRO A 390 17.38 -9.07 5.89
C PRO A 390 16.94 -7.62 6.01
N PHE A 391 15.86 -7.41 6.78
CA PHE A 391 15.30 -6.09 7.06
C PHE A 391 14.73 -5.99 8.48
N GLY A 392 14.58 -4.75 8.93
CA GLY A 392 13.86 -4.41 10.13
C GLY A 392 13.04 -3.14 9.93
N ALA A 393 11.96 -3.01 10.68
CA ALA A 393 11.17 -1.79 10.73
C ALA A 393 10.73 -1.47 12.17
N LEU A 394 10.52 -0.19 12.43
CA LEU A 394 10.04 0.34 13.69
C LEU A 394 8.90 1.33 13.41
N THR A 395 7.80 1.16 14.13
CA THR A 395 6.68 2.11 14.14
C THR A 395 6.48 2.65 15.54
N TYR A 396 6.47 3.96 15.70
CA TYR A 396 6.05 4.65 16.91
C TYR A 396 4.75 5.39 16.63
N LYS A 397 3.75 5.23 17.50
CA LYS A 397 2.44 5.90 17.40
C LYS A 397 2.09 6.56 18.72
N ASP A 398 1.62 7.81 18.63
CA ASP A 398 1.15 8.61 19.74
C ASP A 398 -0.19 9.23 19.35
N PHE A 399 -1.29 8.60 19.77
CA PHE A 399 -2.65 8.99 19.42
C PHE A 399 -3.39 9.57 20.63
N GLU A 400 -4.10 10.68 20.44
CA GLU A 400 -4.88 11.34 21.48
C GLU A 400 -5.87 10.41 22.21
N ALA A 401 -6.47 9.46 21.46
CA ALA A 401 -7.44 8.53 21.99
C ALA A 401 -6.84 7.43 22.87
N LEU A 402 -5.53 7.32 22.95
CA LEU A 402 -4.85 6.28 23.71
C LEU A 402 -4.14 6.87 24.92
N PRO A 403 -4.15 6.17 26.08
CA PRO A 403 -3.50 6.68 27.29
C PRO A 403 -1.98 6.71 27.23
N GLU A 404 -1.39 5.91 26.32
CA GLU A 404 0.05 5.76 26.15
C GLU A 404 0.42 5.57 24.68
N SER A 405 1.60 6.03 24.30
CA SER A 405 2.18 5.76 22.99
C SER A 405 2.55 4.29 22.81
N SER A 406 2.69 3.85 21.59
CA SER A 406 3.08 2.47 21.26
C SER A 406 4.28 2.41 20.32
N THR A 407 5.05 1.34 20.50
CA THR A 407 6.13 0.96 19.59
C THR A 407 5.88 -0.45 19.06
N GLN A 408 6.06 -0.64 17.77
CA GLN A 408 5.97 -1.93 17.08
C GLN A 408 7.29 -2.20 16.36
N PHE A 409 7.64 -3.48 16.27
CA PHE A 409 8.82 -3.95 15.56
C PHE A 409 8.42 -4.99 14.54
N ASP A 410 9.03 -4.88 13.35
CA ASP A 410 8.99 -5.89 12.32
C ASP A 410 10.43 -6.32 12.02
N VAL A 411 10.67 -7.61 11.88
CA VAL A 411 11.95 -8.16 11.47
C VAL A 411 11.72 -9.30 10.49
N GLY A 412 12.52 -9.35 9.43
CA GLY A 412 12.30 -10.35 8.41
C GLY A 412 13.43 -10.43 7.38
N ALA A 413 13.18 -11.21 6.34
CA ALA A 413 14.08 -11.34 5.21
C ALA A 413 13.32 -11.59 3.91
N ASN A 414 13.82 -10.97 2.84
CA ASN A 414 13.45 -11.26 1.46
C ASN A 414 14.41 -12.27 0.85
N PHE A 415 13.87 -13.27 0.19
CA PHE A 415 14.61 -14.27 -0.60
C PHE A 415 14.18 -14.10 -2.06
N PHE A 416 15.02 -13.44 -2.84
CA PHE A 416 14.74 -13.17 -4.25
C PHE A 416 15.19 -14.35 -5.11
N LEU A 417 14.22 -15.04 -5.71
CA LEU A 417 14.43 -16.14 -6.64
C LEU A 417 14.68 -15.60 -8.05
N ASP A 418 13.96 -14.55 -8.42
CA ASP A 418 14.11 -13.80 -9.67
C ASP A 418 13.78 -12.31 -9.42
N GLY A 419 14.64 -11.60 -8.72
CA GLY A 419 14.39 -10.22 -8.32
C GLY A 419 13.02 -10.08 -7.62
N HIS A 420 12.27 -9.04 -7.98
CA HIS A 420 10.91 -8.87 -7.46
C HIS A 420 9.87 -9.76 -8.17
N HIS A 421 10.18 -10.33 -9.35
CA HIS A 421 9.26 -11.17 -10.11
C HIS A 421 8.87 -12.45 -9.36
N ALA A 422 9.82 -13.03 -8.63
CA ALA A 422 9.58 -14.18 -7.77
C ALA A 422 10.36 -14.02 -6.48
N LYS A 423 9.66 -13.81 -5.37
CA LYS A 423 10.28 -13.69 -4.04
C LYS A 423 9.47 -14.37 -2.95
N ILE A 424 10.19 -14.84 -1.94
CA ILE A 424 9.62 -15.25 -0.67
C ILE A 424 10.03 -14.19 0.36
N THR A 425 9.07 -13.71 1.14
CA THR A 425 9.34 -12.79 2.27
C THR A 425 8.88 -13.45 3.55
N THR A 426 9.73 -13.47 4.57
CA THR A 426 9.36 -13.90 5.92
C THR A 426 9.42 -12.71 6.85
N GLN A 427 8.44 -12.56 7.75
CA GLN A 427 8.40 -11.46 8.72
C GLN A 427 7.76 -11.89 10.02
N TYR A 428 8.34 -11.46 11.12
CA TYR A 428 7.72 -11.46 12.43
C TYR A 428 7.42 -10.02 12.81
N SER A 429 6.17 -9.79 13.25
CA SER A 429 5.66 -8.46 13.63
C SER A 429 5.11 -8.50 15.05
N THR A 430 5.28 -7.40 15.77
CA THR A 430 4.62 -7.20 17.06
C THR A 430 3.50 -6.18 16.91
N ARG A 431 2.45 -6.26 17.74
CA ARG A 431 1.42 -5.22 17.87
C ARG A 431 1.06 -4.99 19.32
N PRO A 432 0.85 -3.74 19.76
CA PRO A 432 0.45 -3.43 21.12
C PRO A 432 -1.00 -3.85 21.37
N ILE A 433 -1.29 -4.27 22.59
CA ILE A 433 -2.65 -4.48 23.10
C ILE A 433 -2.95 -3.39 24.11
N TYR A 434 -4.12 -2.77 23.97
CA TYR A 434 -4.69 -1.85 24.94
C TYR A 434 -5.97 -2.42 25.49
N THR A 435 -6.17 -2.30 26.81
CA THR A 435 -7.40 -2.68 27.48
C THR A 435 -7.93 -1.51 28.31
N ALA A 436 -9.23 -1.47 28.58
CA ALA A 436 -9.83 -0.41 29.37
C ALA A 436 -9.30 -0.38 30.82
N ALA A 437 -8.93 -1.53 31.37
CA ALA A 437 -8.48 -1.65 32.77
C ALA A 437 -7.00 -1.29 32.96
N ALA A 438 -6.13 -1.57 31.99
CA ALA A 438 -4.67 -1.51 32.17
C ALA A 438 -3.96 -0.54 31.22
N GLY A 439 -4.68 0.16 30.33
CA GLY A 439 -4.04 0.92 29.27
C GLY A 439 -3.31 -0.02 28.30
N LYS A 440 -2.00 0.15 28.11
CA LYS A 440 -1.21 -0.78 27.31
C LYS A 440 -0.94 -2.08 28.09
N ASP A 441 -1.51 -3.18 27.60
CA ASP A 441 -1.48 -4.51 28.25
C ASP A 441 -0.69 -5.52 27.39
N GLY A 442 0.61 -5.25 27.23
CA GLY A 442 1.52 -6.10 26.50
C GLY A 442 1.42 -6.02 24.98
N SER A 443 1.80 -7.11 24.31
CA SER A 443 1.82 -7.21 22.84
C SER A 443 1.42 -8.59 22.36
N ARG A 444 1.08 -8.68 21.07
CA ARG A 444 0.84 -9.94 20.35
C ARG A 444 1.73 -9.99 19.12
N GLY A 445 2.14 -11.21 18.77
CA GLY A 445 3.00 -11.49 17.65
C GLY A 445 2.24 -12.06 16.45
N GLU A 446 2.80 -11.83 15.27
CA GLU A 446 2.36 -12.46 14.02
C GLU A 446 3.57 -12.85 13.21
N PHE A 447 3.61 -14.09 12.72
CA PHE A 447 4.62 -14.56 11.78
C PHE A 447 3.97 -14.83 10.44
N ILE A 448 4.55 -14.27 9.38
CA ILE A 448 4.01 -14.38 8.02
C ILE A 448 5.11 -14.85 7.08
N VAL A 449 4.75 -15.77 6.18
CA VAL A 449 5.52 -16.13 4.98
C VAL A 449 4.70 -15.74 3.76
N GLN A 450 5.24 -14.87 2.92
CA GLN A 450 4.64 -14.48 1.65
C GLN A 450 5.36 -15.11 0.48
N LEU A 451 4.61 -15.74 -0.42
CA LEU A 451 5.05 -16.02 -1.78
C LEU A 451 4.50 -14.93 -2.70
N GLN A 452 5.38 -14.26 -3.42
CA GLN A 452 5.03 -13.30 -4.47
C GLN A 452 5.54 -13.75 -5.82
N ILE A 453 4.65 -13.72 -6.81
CA ILE A 453 5.00 -13.89 -8.22
C ILE A 453 4.31 -12.79 -9.02
N TYR A 454 5.05 -12.14 -9.93
CA TYR A 454 4.45 -11.22 -10.89
C TYR A 454 5.10 -11.28 -12.27
N LEU A 455 4.32 -10.93 -13.28
CA LEU A 455 4.70 -10.88 -14.68
C LEU A 455 5.06 -9.45 -15.09
#